data_ea4820df06e089c2d3775f172ed2d5be
#
_entry.id   ea4820df06e089c2d3775f172ed2d5be
#
_cell.length_a   1.000
_cell.length_b   1.000
_cell.length_c   1.000
_cell.angle_alpha   90.00
_cell.angle_beta   90.00
_cell.angle_gamma   90.00
#
_symmetry.space_group_name_H-M   'P 1'
#
loop_
_entity.id
_entity.type
_entity.pdbx_description
1 polymer ?
#
loop_
_entity_poly.entity_id
_entity_poly.type
_entity_poly.pdbx_seq_one_letter_code
_entity_poly.pdbx_strand_id
1 'polypeptide(L)'
;IEIRTRNLVNDLFGGEYHSVFKGRGMTFSEVREYQPGDDIRLIDWNVTARYNAPFVKVFEEERELTVLIVYDASRSGHFGTRSQFKSEMAAEIGAVLGFSAIKNNDKVGLLIFTEDIERFIPPKKGSSHVLRVVRELIYHEPQARGTNIEAAMSYLLRVANRRSVVFLISDFMDSKFDQTLKVANQKHDMVGIQIYDPSEQDVPDVGLVKVHDAETEETFWLDSTSSRARK
;
A
#
# COMPACT_ATOMS: atom_id res chain seq x y z
N ILE A 1 11.84 1.33 -15.02
CA ILE A 1 11.05 1.31 -13.78
C ILE A 1 11.93 0.84 -12.62
N GLU A 2 12.55 -0.33 -12.66
CA GLU A 2 13.30 -0.92 -11.54
C GLU A 2 14.44 -0.03 -10.97
N ILE A 3 15.22 0.65 -11.83
CA ILE A 3 16.34 1.51 -11.39
C ILE A 3 15.85 2.83 -10.78
N ARG A 4 14.81 3.44 -11.35
CA ARG A 4 14.23 4.69 -10.87
C ARG A 4 13.51 4.48 -9.53
N THR A 5 12.80 3.39 -9.42
CA THR A 5 12.06 2.95 -8.23
C THR A 5 12.99 2.67 -7.05
N ARG A 6 14.17 2.07 -7.30
CA ARG A 6 15.15 1.74 -6.25
C ARG A 6 15.71 2.97 -5.53
N ASN A 7 15.92 4.07 -6.23
CA ASN A 7 16.39 5.33 -5.63
C ASN A 7 15.28 6.00 -4.82
N LEU A 8 14.05 6.03 -5.34
CA LEU A 8 12.86 6.52 -4.62
C LEU A 8 12.56 5.74 -3.34
N VAL A 9 12.74 4.41 -3.35
CA VAL A 9 12.58 3.55 -2.15
C VAL A 9 13.60 3.90 -1.09
N ASN A 10 14.86 4.14 -1.47
CA ASN A 10 15.91 4.46 -0.51
C ASN A 10 15.70 5.85 0.11
N ASP A 11 15.21 6.82 -0.64
CA ASP A 11 15.06 8.20 -0.20
C ASP A 11 13.75 8.42 0.61
N LEU A 12 12.64 7.80 0.20
CA LEU A 12 11.33 7.98 0.84
C LEU A 12 11.05 7.00 1.99
N PHE A 13 11.58 5.78 1.95
CA PHE A 13 11.25 4.72 2.90
C PHE A 13 12.43 4.15 3.67
N GLY A 14 13.65 4.63 3.42
CA GLY A 14 14.88 4.08 4.01
C GLY A 14 15.02 4.25 5.52
N GLY A 15 14.28 5.19 6.14
CA GLY A 15 14.36 5.48 7.56
C GLY A 15 13.08 5.26 8.37
N GLU A 16 11.91 5.51 7.79
CA GLU A 16 10.65 5.60 8.56
C GLU A 16 9.81 4.32 8.53
N TYR A 17 9.92 3.48 7.49
CA TYR A 17 9.13 2.26 7.38
C TYR A 17 9.37 1.29 8.55
N HIS A 18 10.60 1.22 9.06
CA HIS A 18 10.95 0.37 10.21
C HIS A 18 10.42 0.87 11.56
N SER A 19 10.18 2.18 11.72
CA SER A 19 9.80 2.75 13.02
C SER A 19 8.30 2.72 13.29
N VAL A 20 7.48 2.80 12.24
CA VAL A 20 6.02 2.93 12.35
C VAL A 20 5.32 1.58 12.52
N PHE A 21 5.86 0.51 11.93
CA PHE A 21 5.21 -0.80 11.87
C PHE A 21 5.95 -1.88 12.64
N LYS A 22 5.86 -1.86 13.97
CA LYS A 22 6.43 -2.90 14.84
C LYS A 22 5.44 -4.04 15.12
N GLY A 23 5.54 -5.22 14.49
CA GLY A 23 4.77 -6.45 14.71
C GLY A 23 5.31 -7.31 15.89
N ARG A 24 4.72 -8.43 16.29
CA ARG A 24 5.11 -9.28 17.45
C ARG A 24 5.54 -10.69 17.01
N GLY A 25 6.80 -10.88 16.76
CA GLY A 25 7.42 -12.21 16.57
C GLY A 25 8.82 -12.21 17.18
N MET A 26 9.24 -13.30 17.81
CA MET A 26 10.60 -13.43 18.34
C MET A 26 11.30 -14.56 17.60
N THR A 27 12.41 -14.24 16.91
CA THR A 27 13.27 -15.22 16.29
C THR A 27 14.58 -15.29 17.06
N PHE A 28 15.09 -16.51 17.26
CA PHE A 28 16.38 -16.71 17.89
C PHE A 28 17.45 -15.99 17.07
N SER A 29 18.20 -15.08 17.70
CA SER A 29 19.28 -14.32 17.06
C SER A 29 20.63 -14.91 17.40
N GLU A 30 20.98 -14.93 18.70
CA GLU A 30 22.27 -15.39 19.16
C GLU A 30 22.21 -15.90 20.60
N VAL A 31 23.35 -16.42 21.08
CA VAL A 31 23.56 -16.76 22.48
C VAL A 31 24.66 -15.86 23.03
N ARG A 32 24.40 -15.15 24.13
CA ARG A 32 25.40 -14.35 24.83
C ARG A 32 25.53 -14.77 26.29
N GLU A 33 26.61 -14.37 26.92
CA GLU A 33 26.77 -14.58 28.36
C GLU A 33 25.65 -13.87 29.16
N TYR A 34 25.17 -14.56 30.18
CA TYR A 34 24.17 -14.06 31.11
C TYR A 34 24.70 -12.82 31.85
N GLN A 35 23.88 -11.80 31.93
CA GLN A 35 24.13 -10.61 32.74
C GLN A 35 23.07 -10.50 33.86
N PRO A 36 23.45 -9.98 35.05
CA PRO A 36 22.49 -9.77 36.13
C PRO A 36 21.31 -8.91 35.66
N GLY A 37 20.12 -9.48 35.77
CA GLY A 37 18.88 -8.84 35.26
C GLY A 37 18.25 -9.55 34.05
N ASP A 38 18.96 -10.48 33.40
CA ASP A 38 18.37 -11.30 32.34
C ASP A 38 17.36 -12.31 32.89
N ASP A 39 16.35 -12.65 32.07
CA ASP A 39 15.36 -13.68 32.46
C ASP A 39 16.03 -15.07 32.44
N ILE A 40 16.08 -15.68 33.61
CA ILE A 40 16.67 -17.02 33.81
C ILE A 40 16.00 -18.12 32.97
N ARG A 41 14.76 -17.92 32.53
CA ARG A 41 14.04 -18.84 31.62
C ARG A 41 14.64 -18.89 30.22
N LEU A 42 15.41 -17.89 29.84
CA LEU A 42 16.07 -17.80 28.56
C LEU A 42 17.47 -18.45 28.56
N ILE A 43 17.91 -19.02 29.69
CA ILE A 43 19.21 -19.70 29.77
C ILE A 43 19.23 -20.91 28.82
N ASP A 44 20.24 -20.96 27.96
CA ASP A 44 20.53 -22.14 27.15
C ASP A 44 21.43 -23.11 27.92
N TRP A 45 20.81 -24.10 28.54
CA TRP A 45 21.52 -25.08 29.34
C TRP A 45 22.52 -25.94 28.52
N ASN A 46 22.29 -26.13 27.23
CA ASN A 46 23.21 -26.88 26.37
C ASN A 46 24.52 -26.12 26.11
N VAL A 47 24.41 -24.83 25.89
CA VAL A 47 25.59 -23.95 25.70
C VAL A 47 26.30 -23.73 27.02
N THR A 48 25.54 -23.41 28.07
CA THR A 48 26.05 -23.26 29.45
C THR A 48 26.88 -24.46 29.92
N ALA A 49 26.43 -25.69 29.63
CA ALA A 49 27.14 -26.89 30.00
C ALA A 49 28.49 -27.09 29.26
N ARG A 50 28.66 -26.47 28.08
CA ARG A 50 29.88 -26.55 27.28
C ARG A 50 30.95 -25.53 27.70
N TYR A 51 30.48 -24.33 28.09
CA TYR A 51 31.38 -23.19 28.33
C TYR A 51 31.61 -22.89 29.81
N ASN A 52 30.97 -23.62 30.72
CA ASN A 52 31.10 -23.47 32.17
C ASN A 52 30.70 -22.05 32.69
N ALA A 53 29.93 -21.30 31.91
CA ALA A 53 29.37 -20.00 32.22
C ALA A 53 27.91 -19.97 31.74
N PRO A 54 26.99 -19.29 32.46
CA PRO A 54 25.61 -19.22 32.00
C PRO A 54 25.46 -18.38 30.72
N PHE A 55 24.78 -18.95 29.73
CA PHE A 55 24.45 -18.28 28.46
C PHE A 55 22.94 -18.14 28.31
N VAL A 56 22.50 -16.99 27.79
CA VAL A 56 21.09 -16.72 27.49
C VAL A 56 20.84 -16.64 25.99
N LYS A 57 19.69 -17.15 25.59
CA LYS A 57 19.18 -16.99 24.22
C LYS A 57 18.70 -15.56 24.04
N VAL A 58 19.30 -14.86 23.10
CA VAL A 58 18.81 -13.55 22.65
C VAL A 58 17.85 -13.79 21.50
N PHE A 59 16.65 -13.27 21.64
CA PHE A 59 15.66 -13.29 20.58
C PHE A 59 15.54 -11.89 20.02
N GLU A 60 15.72 -11.77 18.72
CA GLU A 60 15.37 -10.58 17.98
C GLU A 60 13.94 -10.68 17.51
N GLU A 61 13.24 -9.56 17.55
CA GLU A 61 11.87 -9.48 17.10
C GLU A 61 11.85 -9.36 15.57
N GLU A 62 11.96 -10.50 14.90
CA GLU A 62 11.81 -10.57 13.44
C GLU A 62 10.32 -10.65 13.10
N ARG A 63 9.84 -9.62 12.46
CA ARG A 63 8.41 -9.40 12.21
C ARG A 63 8.13 -9.43 10.73
N GLU A 64 7.64 -10.57 10.27
CA GLU A 64 7.01 -10.63 8.95
C GLU A 64 5.75 -9.76 8.94
N LEU A 65 5.83 -8.63 8.28
CA LEU A 65 4.64 -7.85 8.00
C LEU A 65 3.91 -8.42 6.78
N THR A 66 2.63 -8.20 6.76
CA THR A 66 1.82 -8.42 5.56
C THR A 66 1.44 -7.05 5.01
N VAL A 67 1.92 -6.76 3.83
CA VAL A 67 1.60 -5.54 3.08
C VAL A 67 0.51 -5.85 2.07
N LEU A 68 -0.58 -5.11 2.11
CA LEU A 68 -1.67 -5.21 1.15
C LEU A 68 -1.77 -3.89 0.39
N ILE A 69 -1.59 -3.95 -0.91
CA ILE A 69 -1.82 -2.83 -1.81
C ILE A 69 -3.27 -2.93 -2.28
N VAL A 70 -4.06 -1.91 -1.99
CA VAL A 70 -5.46 -1.80 -2.43
C VAL A 70 -5.50 -0.67 -3.44
N TYR A 71 -5.73 -1.01 -4.69
CA TYR A 71 -5.64 -0.10 -5.82
C TYR A 71 -6.99 0.13 -6.46
N ASP A 72 -7.36 1.39 -6.54
CA ASP A 72 -8.52 1.88 -7.27
C ASP A 72 -8.16 1.99 -8.75
N ALA A 73 -8.75 1.11 -9.55
CA ALA A 73 -8.54 1.07 -10.99
C ALA A 73 -9.67 1.75 -11.78
N SER A 74 -10.51 2.57 -11.13
CA SER A 74 -11.59 3.30 -11.78
C SER A 74 -11.09 4.16 -12.94
N ARG A 75 -12.01 4.55 -13.81
CA ARG A 75 -11.68 5.28 -15.04
C ARG A 75 -11.08 6.67 -14.81
N SER A 76 -11.31 7.28 -13.65
CA SER A 76 -10.64 8.52 -13.24
C SER A 76 -9.10 8.38 -13.23
N GLY A 77 -8.58 7.16 -13.03
CA GLY A 77 -7.16 6.83 -13.11
C GLY A 77 -6.54 6.99 -14.50
N HIS A 78 -7.32 6.96 -15.59
CA HIS A 78 -6.86 7.19 -16.97
C HIS A 78 -6.77 8.68 -17.34
N PHE A 79 -7.10 9.58 -16.43
CA PHE A 79 -6.90 11.01 -16.61
C PHE A 79 -5.46 11.41 -16.30
N GLY A 80 -4.93 12.32 -17.09
CA GLY A 80 -3.60 12.90 -16.87
C GLY A 80 -3.31 13.97 -17.90
N THR A 81 -3.03 15.20 -17.44
CA THR A 81 -2.74 16.36 -18.31
C THR A 81 -1.26 16.65 -18.44
N ARG A 82 -0.42 16.03 -17.59
CA ARG A 82 1.03 16.18 -17.61
C ARG A 82 1.73 14.97 -18.22
N SER A 83 2.94 14.70 -17.82
CA SER A 83 3.82 13.68 -18.42
C SER A 83 3.44 12.23 -18.13
N GLN A 84 2.45 11.96 -17.28
CA GLN A 84 2.14 10.61 -16.81
C GLN A 84 0.66 10.50 -16.42
N PHE A 85 0.04 9.34 -16.70
CA PHE A 85 -1.32 9.03 -16.23
C PHE A 85 -1.32 8.69 -14.74
N LYS A 86 -2.42 8.95 -14.03
CA LYS A 86 -2.58 8.58 -12.61
C LYS A 86 -2.37 7.07 -12.40
N SER A 87 -2.84 6.23 -13.32
CA SER A 87 -2.65 4.77 -13.30
C SER A 87 -1.17 4.36 -13.36
N GLU A 88 -0.35 5.06 -14.15
CA GLU A 88 1.09 4.80 -14.23
C GLU A 88 1.78 5.16 -12.90
N MET A 89 1.40 6.30 -12.31
CA MET A 89 1.91 6.73 -11.00
C MET A 89 1.51 5.74 -9.90
N ALA A 90 0.26 5.27 -9.89
CA ALA A 90 -0.21 4.25 -8.96
C ALA A 90 0.61 2.95 -9.07
N ALA A 91 0.88 2.51 -10.30
CA ALA A 91 1.69 1.33 -10.56
C ALA A 91 3.15 1.52 -10.11
N GLU A 92 3.73 2.70 -10.29
CA GLU A 92 5.07 3.02 -9.79
C GLU A 92 5.12 2.98 -8.26
N ILE A 93 4.16 3.60 -7.57
CA ILE A 93 4.05 3.57 -6.11
C ILE A 93 3.88 2.13 -5.62
N GLY A 94 2.99 1.36 -6.22
CA GLY A 94 2.77 -0.04 -5.88
C GLY A 94 4.02 -0.91 -6.10
N ALA A 95 4.80 -0.64 -7.15
CA ALA A 95 6.07 -1.29 -7.40
C ALA A 95 7.11 -0.94 -6.31
N VAL A 96 7.19 0.33 -5.93
CA VAL A 96 8.07 0.80 -4.85
C VAL A 96 7.76 0.07 -3.54
N LEU A 97 6.48 0.05 -3.15
CA LEU A 97 6.01 -0.65 -1.94
C LEU A 97 6.32 -2.14 -2.00
N GLY A 98 6.05 -2.78 -3.14
CA GLY A 98 6.32 -4.21 -3.34
C GLY A 98 7.80 -4.56 -3.23
N PHE A 99 8.69 -3.79 -3.85
CA PHE A 99 10.15 -4.01 -3.77
C PHE A 99 10.70 -3.70 -2.38
N SER A 100 10.16 -2.69 -1.68
CA SER A 100 10.53 -2.42 -0.29
C SER A 100 10.17 -3.59 0.63
N ALA A 101 8.99 -4.17 0.44
CA ALA A 101 8.56 -5.33 1.21
C ALA A 101 9.44 -6.58 0.94
N ILE A 102 9.93 -6.79 -0.30
CA ILE A 102 10.92 -7.86 -0.58
C ILE A 102 12.18 -7.66 0.26
N LYS A 103 12.71 -6.44 0.28
CA LYS A 103 13.94 -6.11 1.02
C LYS A 103 13.80 -6.43 2.51
N ASN A 104 12.61 -6.28 3.06
CA ASN A 104 12.29 -6.54 4.47
C ASN A 104 11.79 -7.98 4.71
N ASN A 105 11.82 -8.86 3.70
CA ASN A 105 11.30 -10.23 3.77
C ASN A 105 9.81 -10.32 4.16
N ASP A 106 9.02 -9.30 3.81
CA ASP A 106 7.59 -9.19 4.09
C ASP A 106 6.73 -9.90 3.03
N LYS A 107 5.45 -10.13 3.36
CA LYS A 107 4.46 -10.65 2.42
C LYS A 107 3.77 -9.51 1.71
N VAL A 108 3.58 -9.62 0.40
CA VAL A 108 2.87 -8.62 -0.41
C VAL A 108 1.64 -9.25 -1.05
N GLY A 109 0.50 -8.58 -0.93
CA GLY A 109 -0.73 -8.91 -1.62
C GLY A 109 -1.28 -7.69 -2.38
N LEU A 110 -2.22 -7.94 -3.28
CA LEU A 110 -2.86 -6.91 -4.09
C LEU A 110 -4.37 -7.13 -4.13
N LEU A 111 -5.11 -6.04 -3.98
CA LEU A 111 -6.53 -5.96 -4.23
C LEU A 111 -6.77 -4.83 -5.24
N ILE A 112 -7.34 -5.15 -6.40
CA ILE A 112 -7.76 -4.16 -7.40
C ILE A 112 -9.27 -4.10 -7.38
N PHE A 113 -9.80 -2.90 -7.36
CA PHE A 113 -11.24 -2.65 -7.33
C PHE A 113 -11.63 -1.46 -8.23
N THR A 114 -12.89 -1.45 -8.59
CA THR A 114 -13.64 -0.37 -9.23
C THR A 114 -14.97 -0.23 -8.46
N GLU A 115 -16.12 -0.31 -9.11
CA GLU A 115 -17.41 -0.52 -8.44
C GLU A 115 -17.45 -1.86 -7.71
N ASP A 116 -16.75 -2.86 -8.26
CA ASP A 116 -16.63 -4.22 -7.75
C ASP A 116 -15.17 -4.61 -7.52
N ILE A 117 -14.96 -5.77 -6.87
CA ILE A 117 -13.63 -6.36 -6.72
C ILE A 117 -13.25 -7.06 -8.00
N GLU A 118 -12.25 -6.54 -8.70
CA GLU A 118 -11.82 -7.10 -9.98
C GLU A 118 -10.72 -8.13 -9.83
N ARG A 119 -9.80 -7.92 -8.87
CA ARG A 119 -8.67 -8.83 -8.69
C ARG A 119 -8.21 -8.90 -7.24
N PHE A 120 -7.97 -10.11 -6.74
CA PHE A 120 -7.30 -10.32 -5.46
C PHE A 120 -6.12 -11.28 -5.62
N ILE A 121 -4.94 -10.84 -5.22
CA ILE A 121 -3.73 -11.64 -5.14
C ILE A 121 -3.38 -11.78 -3.66
N PRO A 122 -3.51 -12.99 -3.08
CA PRO A 122 -3.24 -13.19 -1.67
C PRO A 122 -1.77 -12.93 -1.33
N PRO A 123 -1.48 -12.44 -0.09
CA PRO A 123 -0.13 -12.09 0.32
C PRO A 123 0.81 -13.29 0.30
N LYS A 124 1.93 -13.16 -0.39
CA LYS A 124 3.02 -14.14 -0.43
C LYS A 124 4.37 -13.43 -0.45
N LYS A 125 5.43 -14.17 -0.09
CA LYS A 125 6.82 -13.73 -0.18
C LYS A 125 7.44 -14.00 -1.54
N GLY A 126 8.56 -13.35 -1.77
CA GLY A 126 9.49 -13.65 -2.85
C GLY A 126 9.35 -12.75 -4.07
N SER A 127 10.48 -12.55 -4.73
CA SER A 127 10.60 -11.61 -5.85
C SER A 127 9.67 -11.95 -7.02
N SER A 128 9.53 -13.23 -7.35
CA SER A 128 8.62 -13.66 -8.44
C SER A 128 7.16 -13.31 -8.15
N HIS A 129 6.75 -13.37 -6.87
CA HIS A 129 5.39 -13.02 -6.49
C HIS A 129 5.16 -11.50 -6.56
N VAL A 130 6.14 -10.71 -6.11
CA VAL A 130 6.04 -9.24 -6.20
C VAL A 130 6.08 -8.77 -7.64
N LEU A 131 6.91 -9.36 -8.50
CA LEU A 131 6.90 -9.07 -9.93
C LEU A 131 5.52 -9.38 -10.56
N ARG A 132 4.83 -10.43 -10.10
CA ARG A 132 3.46 -10.71 -10.52
C ARG A 132 2.50 -9.61 -10.05
N VAL A 133 2.61 -9.14 -8.81
CA VAL A 133 1.81 -8.03 -8.28
C VAL A 133 2.03 -6.76 -9.09
N VAL A 134 3.30 -6.40 -9.35
CA VAL A 134 3.66 -5.22 -10.16
C VAL A 134 3.13 -5.35 -11.59
N ARG A 135 3.27 -6.52 -12.20
CA ARG A 135 2.72 -6.78 -13.54
C ARG A 135 1.21 -6.58 -13.57
N GLU A 136 0.49 -7.08 -12.57
CA GLU A 136 -0.95 -6.91 -12.50
C GLU A 136 -1.33 -5.42 -12.36
N LEU A 137 -0.62 -4.64 -11.55
CA LEU A 137 -0.84 -3.19 -11.42
C LEU A 137 -0.64 -2.43 -12.73
N ILE A 138 0.35 -2.84 -13.55
CA ILE A 138 0.68 -2.14 -14.81
C ILE A 138 -0.29 -2.50 -15.94
N TYR A 139 -0.69 -3.79 -16.01
CA TYR A 139 -1.41 -4.32 -17.17
C TYR A 139 -2.88 -4.63 -16.88
N HIS A 140 -3.38 -4.28 -15.70
CA HIS A 140 -4.78 -4.49 -15.37
C HIS A 140 -5.66 -3.54 -16.21
N GLU A 141 -6.61 -4.11 -16.93
CA GLU A 141 -7.64 -3.38 -17.66
C GLU A 141 -8.94 -3.44 -16.84
N PRO A 142 -9.43 -2.30 -16.33
CA PRO A 142 -10.63 -2.28 -15.51
C PRO A 142 -11.87 -2.66 -16.32
N GLN A 143 -12.74 -3.46 -15.71
CA GLN A 143 -13.99 -3.91 -16.32
C GLN A 143 -15.16 -2.95 -16.06
N ALA A 144 -15.15 -2.28 -14.91
CA ALA A 144 -16.12 -1.25 -14.54
C ALA A 144 -15.49 0.15 -14.51
N ARG A 145 -16.30 1.18 -14.35
CA ARG A 145 -15.89 2.57 -14.52
C ARG A 145 -15.85 3.39 -13.24
N GLY A 146 -16.80 3.12 -12.37
CA GLY A 146 -16.96 3.86 -11.11
C GLY A 146 -16.07 3.34 -9.99
N THR A 147 -16.17 3.96 -8.83
CA THR A 147 -15.38 3.68 -7.63
C THR A 147 -16.30 3.26 -6.49
N ASN A 148 -15.90 2.21 -5.73
CA ASN A 148 -16.59 1.79 -4.51
C ASN A 148 -15.58 1.35 -3.45
N ILE A 149 -15.09 2.32 -2.69
CA ILE A 149 -14.13 2.08 -1.60
C ILE A 149 -14.77 1.26 -0.48
N GLU A 150 -16.07 1.42 -0.23
CA GLU A 150 -16.79 0.65 0.80
C GLU A 150 -16.76 -0.85 0.49
N ALA A 151 -17.03 -1.23 -0.76
CA ALA A 151 -16.96 -2.63 -1.20
C ALA A 151 -15.55 -3.19 -1.07
N ALA A 152 -14.53 -2.43 -1.45
CA ALA A 152 -13.12 -2.80 -1.32
C ALA A 152 -12.72 -3.03 0.13
N MET A 153 -13.07 -2.14 1.05
CA MET A 153 -12.79 -2.28 2.48
C MET A 153 -13.55 -3.44 3.11
N SER A 154 -14.81 -3.64 2.74
CA SER A 154 -15.62 -4.77 3.20
C SER A 154 -15.03 -6.12 2.75
N TYR A 155 -14.53 -6.19 1.52
CA TYR A 155 -13.84 -7.37 1.01
C TYR A 155 -12.50 -7.59 1.73
N LEU A 156 -11.70 -6.54 1.91
CA LEU A 156 -10.44 -6.59 2.65
C LEU A 156 -10.64 -7.18 4.06
N LEU A 157 -11.64 -6.70 4.79
CA LEU A 157 -11.96 -7.17 6.15
C LEU A 157 -12.31 -8.66 6.20
N ARG A 158 -12.86 -9.23 5.12
CA ARG A 158 -13.17 -10.67 5.00
C ARG A 158 -11.94 -11.51 4.69
N VAL A 159 -11.06 -11.03 3.81
CA VAL A 159 -9.92 -11.84 3.33
C VAL A 159 -8.66 -11.69 4.17
N ALA A 160 -8.46 -10.53 4.80
CA ALA A 160 -7.31 -10.24 5.65
C ALA A 160 -7.61 -10.56 7.11
N ASN A 161 -7.38 -11.82 7.52
CA ASN A 161 -7.67 -12.26 8.90
C ASN A 161 -6.66 -11.76 9.94
N ARG A 162 -5.43 -11.42 9.53
CA ARG A 162 -4.37 -10.92 10.41
C ARG A 162 -4.18 -9.43 10.18
N ARG A 163 -3.72 -8.74 11.24
CA ARG A 163 -3.32 -7.33 11.13
C ARG A 163 -2.28 -7.18 10.03
N SER A 164 -2.49 -6.23 9.14
CA SER A 164 -1.68 -5.98 7.95
C SER A 164 -1.47 -4.48 7.79
N VAL A 165 -0.43 -4.10 7.11
CA VAL A 165 -0.25 -2.73 6.62
C VAL A 165 -0.96 -2.64 5.27
N VAL A 166 -1.91 -1.73 5.17
CA VAL A 166 -2.76 -1.59 3.98
C VAL A 166 -2.53 -0.22 3.35
N PHE A 167 -2.07 -0.21 2.12
CA PHE A 167 -1.93 1.00 1.32
C PHE A 167 -3.12 1.11 0.37
N LEU A 168 -4.02 2.05 0.66
CA LEU A 168 -5.15 2.38 -0.21
C LEU A 168 -4.73 3.48 -1.16
N ILE A 169 -4.64 3.16 -2.45
CA ILE A 169 -4.23 4.07 -3.53
C ILE A 169 -5.48 4.42 -4.34
N SER A 170 -5.93 5.67 -4.27
CA SER A 170 -7.14 6.17 -4.93
C SER A 170 -7.08 7.69 -5.07
N ASP A 171 -7.94 8.30 -5.85
CA ASP A 171 -8.19 9.75 -5.82
C ASP A 171 -9.19 10.15 -4.72
N PHE A 172 -9.83 9.16 -4.07
CA PHE A 172 -10.81 9.34 -2.99
C PHE A 172 -12.05 10.15 -3.39
N MET A 173 -12.45 10.08 -4.67
CA MET A 173 -13.63 10.78 -5.17
C MET A 173 -14.96 10.05 -4.86
N ASP A 174 -14.94 9.07 -3.94
CA ASP A 174 -16.11 8.38 -3.40
C ASP A 174 -16.61 9.05 -2.10
N SER A 175 -17.91 8.98 -1.81
CA SER A 175 -18.55 9.72 -0.72
C SER A 175 -19.04 8.88 0.47
N LYS A 176 -18.93 7.53 0.43
CA LYS A 176 -19.66 6.66 1.39
C LYS A 176 -18.79 5.67 2.17
N PHE A 177 -17.48 5.83 2.23
CA PHE A 177 -16.56 4.83 2.79
C PHE A 177 -16.13 5.08 4.24
N ASP A 178 -16.52 6.17 4.88
CA ASP A 178 -16.03 6.59 6.20
C ASP A 178 -16.16 5.53 7.30
N GLN A 179 -17.32 4.87 7.38
CA GLN A 179 -17.57 3.89 8.43
C GLN A 179 -16.75 2.63 8.23
N THR A 180 -16.73 2.11 7.02
CA THR A 180 -16.00 0.88 6.68
C THR A 180 -14.49 1.10 6.78
N LEU A 181 -14.01 2.28 6.40
CA LEU A 181 -12.60 2.67 6.56
C LEU A 181 -12.21 2.75 8.05
N LYS A 182 -13.07 3.29 8.92
CA LYS A 182 -12.83 3.31 10.38
C LYS A 182 -12.69 1.89 10.94
N VAL A 183 -13.54 0.96 10.53
CA VAL A 183 -13.46 -0.44 10.94
C VAL A 183 -12.18 -1.10 10.41
N ALA A 184 -11.83 -0.84 9.16
CA ALA A 184 -10.59 -1.33 8.57
C ALA A 184 -9.35 -0.80 9.33
N ASN A 185 -9.34 0.48 9.71
CA ASN A 185 -8.25 1.10 10.46
C ASN A 185 -8.12 0.58 11.92
N GLN A 186 -9.19 0.06 12.51
CA GLN A 186 -9.10 -0.61 13.81
C GLN A 186 -8.42 -1.97 13.73
N LYS A 187 -8.60 -2.69 12.61
CA LYS A 187 -8.06 -4.05 12.40
C LYS A 187 -6.67 -4.04 11.75
N HIS A 188 -6.41 -3.10 10.87
CA HIS A 188 -5.20 -2.98 10.06
C HIS A 188 -4.54 -1.62 10.25
N ASP A 189 -3.27 -1.50 9.86
CA ASP A 189 -2.57 -0.21 9.80
C ASP A 189 -2.82 0.39 8.42
N MET A 190 -3.74 1.36 8.34
CA MET A 190 -4.18 1.95 7.07
C MET A 190 -3.33 3.17 6.69
N VAL A 191 -2.90 3.21 5.45
CA VAL A 191 -2.23 4.36 4.82
C VAL A 191 -3.00 4.71 3.54
N GLY A 192 -3.59 5.90 3.49
CA GLY A 192 -4.19 6.44 2.27
C GLY A 192 -3.15 7.17 1.42
N ILE A 193 -3.08 6.83 0.14
CA ILE A 193 -2.25 7.51 -0.85
C ILE A 193 -3.18 8.11 -1.88
N GLN A 194 -3.32 9.43 -1.81
CA GLN A 194 -4.15 10.16 -2.77
C GLN A 194 -3.35 10.49 -4.02
N ILE A 195 -3.89 10.12 -5.18
CA ILE A 195 -3.35 10.48 -6.49
C ILE A 195 -4.33 11.43 -7.16
N TYR A 196 -3.87 12.62 -7.49
CA TYR A 196 -4.68 13.64 -8.16
C TYR A 196 -3.88 14.33 -9.26
N ASP A 197 -4.57 14.84 -10.27
CA ASP A 197 -3.98 15.75 -11.27
C ASP A 197 -4.32 17.19 -10.87
N PRO A 198 -3.33 18.11 -10.84
CA PRO A 198 -3.60 19.52 -10.52
C PRO A 198 -4.68 20.18 -11.41
N SER A 199 -4.85 19.70 -12.63
CA SER A 199 -5.87 20.22 -13.56
C SER A 199 -7.31 19.81 -13.17
N GLU A 200 -7.47 18.87 -12.25
CA GLU A 200 -8.80 18.54 -11.67
C GLU A 200 -9.24 19.58 -10.63
N GLN A 201 -8.26 20.29 -10.04
CA GLN A 201 -8.55 21.32 -9.03
C GLN A 201 -8.63 22.72 -9.65
N ASP A 202 -7.81 22.98 -10.67
CA ASP A 202 -7.72 24.28 -11.32
C ASP A 202 -8.05 24.16 -12.80
N VAL A 203 -9.26 24.53 -13.18
CA VAL A 203 -9.63 24.66 -14.59
C VAL A 203 -8.94 25.88 -15.17
N PRO A 204 -8.02 25.73 -16.14
CA PRO A 204 -7.31 26.87 -16.72
C PRO A 204 -8.29 27.81 -17.44
N ASP A 205 -8.00 29.11 -17.42
CA ASP A 205 -8.79 30.14 -18.11
C ASP A 205 -8.48 30.10 -19.62
N VAL A 206 -9.17 29.22 -20.32
CA VAL A 206 -8.96 28.96 -21.75
C VAL A 206 -10.23 29.16 -22.59
N GLY A 207 -11.27 29.74 -22.00
CA GLY A 207 -12.56 29.97 -22.65
C GLY A 207 -13.51 28.79 -22.55
N LEU A 208 -14.22 28.50 -23.62
CA LEU A 208 -15.20 27.43 -23.69
C LEU A 208 -14.50 26.08 -23.83
N VAL A 209 -14.58 25.23 -22.83
CA VAL A 209 -13.93 23.90 -22.80
C VAL A 209 -15.00 22.82 -22.85
N LYS A 210 -14.75 21.81 -23.65
CA LYS A 210 -15.57 20.60 -23.68
C LYS A 210 -15.04 19.65 -22.58
N VAL A 211 -15.81 19.48 -21.52
CA VAL A 211 -15.50 18.58 -20.41
C VAL A 211 -16.20 17.25 -20.65
N HIS A 212 -15.49 16.18 -20.44
CA HIS A 212 -15.98 14.82 -20.51
C HIS A 212 -15.82 14.16 -19.14
N ASP A 213 -16.93 13.75 -18.55
CA ASP A 213 -16.92 12.96 -17.31
C ASP A 213 -16.52 11.51 -17.65
N ALA A 214 -15.43 11.05 -17.06
CA ALA A 214 -14.89 9.73 -17.36
C ALA A 214 -15.75 8.58 -16.79
N GLU A 215 -16.55 8.83 -15.75
CA GLU A 215 -17.39 7.81 -15.11
C GLU A 215 -18.79 7.74 -15.76
N THR A 216 -19.42 8.89 -15.98
CA THR A 216 -20.78 8.96 -16.53
C THR A 216 -20.82 9.01 -18.07
N GLU A 217 -19.69 9.25 -18.73
CA GLU A 217 -19.58 9.54 -20.18
C GLU A 217 -20.35 10.80 -20.65
N GLU A 218 -20.87 11.55 -19.71
CA GLU A 218 -21.53 12.81 -20.07
C GLU A 218 -20.51 13.83 -20.55
N THR A 219 -20.92 14.58 -21.55
CA THR A 219 -20.10 15.64 -22.12
C THR A 219 -20.85 16.96 -22.05
N PHE A 220 -20.25 17.94 -21.42
CA PHE A 220 -20.84 19.28 -21.32
C PHE A 220 -19.81 20.37 -21.65
N TRP A 221 -20.33 21.53 -22.01
CA TRP A 221 -19.50 22.69 -22.28
C TRP A 221 -19.38 23.54 -21.02
N LEU A 222 -18.16 23.80 -20.59
CA LEU A 222 -17.83 24.63 -19.45
C LEU A 222 -17.18 25.93 -19.93
N ASP A 223 -17.72 27.07 -19.52
CA ASP A 223 -17.05 28.37 -19.73
C ASP A 223 -16.06 28.59 -18.57
N SER A 224 -14.78 28.31 -18.86
CA SER A 224 -13.70 28.42 -17.88
C SER A 224 -13.33 29.87 -17.53
N THR A 225 -13.85 30.87 -18.24
CA THR A 225 -13.66 32.29 -17.87
C THR A 225 -14.52 32.70 -16.69
N SER A 226 -15.60 31.97 -16.46
CA SER A 226 -16.55 32.25 -15.36
C SER A 226 -15.96 31.88 -13.99
N SER A 227 -15.90 32.83 -13.07
CA SER A 227 -15.47 32.60 -11.69
C SER A 227 -16.38 31.63 -10.91
N ARG A 228 -17.59 31.35 -11.40
CA ARG A 228 -18.52 30.34 -10.85
C ARG A 228 -18.20 28.93 -11.32
N ALA A 229 -17.62 28.79 -12.51
CA ALA A 229 -17.26 27.50 -13.07
C ALA A 229 -15.91 26.97 -12.51
N ARG A 230 -15.13 27.86 -11.90
CA ARG A 230 -13.82 27.56 -11.28
C ARG A 230 -13.89 27.30 -9.78
N LYS A 231 -15.09 27.27 -9.20
CA LYS A 231 -15.35 26.88 -7.80
C LYS A 231 -16.05 25.54 -7.74
#